data_0b79ce76548c56b4316b9bcc3beb72ed
#
_entry.id   0b79ce76548c56b4316b9bcc3beb72ed
#
_cell.length_a   1.000
_cell.length_b   1.000
_cell.length_c   1.000
_cell.angle_alpha   90.00
_cell.angle_beta   90.00
_cell.angle_gamma   90.00
#
_symmetry.space_group_name_H-M   'P 1'
#
loop_
_entity.id
_entity.type
_entity.pdbx_description
1 polymer ?
#
loop_
_entity_poly.entity_id
_entity_poly.type
_entity_poly.pdbx_seq_one_letter_code
_entity_poly.pdbx_strand_id
1 'polypeptide(L)'
;MLNIEGFNTKRILVDNGSSADIIYLPAFQQLKLDLKRLRLFDSPLISFNGDRVYPKGIMTLTTTVGTYPRQLTHQLDFLVVDCPSSYNVIIGRPTLNKWKVATSTYCLKVKFLTDNSVGEVKGDQVLARECYQAILTAKENHTWMIEEKEKTKMEALKTVALTKGETTKMTRIGTTLSPEMRTKLVQFLKENLDIFAWSHEDMPGISPEVIQHKLNVNSERKPV
;
A
#
# COMPACT_ATOMS: atom_id res chain seq x y z
N MET A 1 6.80 -18.38 -8.30
CA MET A 1 5.67 -19.01 -9.00
C MET A 1 4.75 -19.62 -7.96
N LEU A 2 3.46 -19.38 -8.06
CA LEU A 2 2.44 -20.04 -7.23
C LEU A 2 1.58 -20.92 -8.12
N ASN A 3 1.02 -21.96 -7.53
CA ASN A 3 -0.02 -22.73 -8.19
C ASN A 3 -1.38 -22.26 -7.63
N ILE A 4 -2.25 -21.76 -8.51
CA ILE A 4 -3.60 -21.31 -8.16
C ILE A 4 -4.59 -22.14 -8.95
N GLU A 5 -5.49 -22.85 -8.27
CA GLU A 5 -6.48 -23.75 -8.89
C GLU A 5 -5.86 -24.73 -9.90
N GLY A 6 -4.65 -25.25 -9.62
CA GLY A 6 -3.92 -26.15 -10.53
C GLY A 6 -3.08 -25.46 -11.61
N PHE A 7 -3.18 -24.14 -11.77
CA PHE A 7 -2.43 -23.38 -12.77
C PHE A 7 -1.18 -22.73 -12.19
N ASN A 8 -0.05 -22.90 -12.86
CA ASN A 8 1.21 -22.26 -12.51
C ASN A 8 1.17 -20.77 -12.88
N THR A 9 0.99 -19.93 -11.89
CA THR A 9 0.84 -18.49 -12.05
C THR A 9 2.18 -17.77 -11.83
N LYS A 10 2.53 -16.89 -12.76
CA LYS A 10 3.71 -16.00 -12.71
C LYS A 10 3.27 -14.55 -12.51
N ARG A 11 4.25 -13.63 -12.43
CA ARG A 11 4.02 -12.17 -12.22
C ARG A 11 3.20 -11.91 -10.95
N ILE A 12 3.73 -12.42 -9.84
CA ILE A 12 3.11 -12.28 -8.52
C ILE A 12 3.91 -11.25 -7.73
N LEU A 13 3.23 -10.22 -7.26
CA LEU A 13 3.78 -9.25 -6.33
C LEU A 13 3.50 -9.70 -4.90
N VAL A 14 4.54 -9.78 -4.09
CA VAL A 14 4.42 -9.95 -2.64
C VAL A 14 4.46 -8.57 -2.00
N ASP A 15 3.36 -8.14 -1.38
CA ASP A 15 3.18 -6.79 -0.88
C ASP A 15 2.74 -6.78 0.58
N ASN A 16 3.67 -6.49 1.48
CA ASN A 16 3.40 -6.37 2.91
C ASN A 16 2.53 -5.15 3.26
N GLY A 17 2.40 -4.19 2.34
CA GLY A 17 1.56 -3.00 2.50
C GLY A 17 0.10 -3.25 2.15
N SER A 18 -0.19 -4.22 1.29
CA SER A 18 -1.55 -4.52 0.85
C SER A 18 -2.38 -5.15 1.96
N SER A 19 -3.59 -4.62 2.19
CA SER A 19 -4.56 -5.18 3.14
C SER A 19 -5.41 -6.31 2.57
N ALA A 20 -5.28 -6.61 1.29
CA ALA A 20 -6.03 -7.65 0.59
C ALA A 20 -5.14 -8.43 -0.37
N ASP A 21 -5.55 -9.65 -0.66
CA ASP A 21 -5.01 -10.43 -1.77
C ASP A 21 -5.82 -10.11 -3.02
N ILE A 22 -5.15 -9.84 -4.13
CA ILE A 22 -5.77 -9.37 -5.37
C ILE A 22 -5.41 -10.28 -6.51
N ILE A 23 -6.40 -10.62 -7.34
CA ILE A 23 -6.20 -11.20 -8.66
C ILE A 23 -6.78 -10.28 -9.71
N TYR A 24 -6.00 -9.94 -10.72
CA TYR A 24 -6.46 -9.07 -11.79
C TYR A 24 -7.35 -9.82 -12.77
N LEU A 25 -8.39 -9.16 -13.27
CA LEU A 25 -9.41 -9.78 -14.12
C LEU A 25 -8.83 -10.55 -15.32
N PRO A 26 -7.82 -10.08 -16.06
CA PRO A 26 -7.22 -10.85 -17.14
C PRO A 26 -6.62 -12.19 -16.68
N ALA A 27 -5.94 -12.19 -15.52
CA ALA A 27 -5.40 -13.42 -14.95
C ALA A 27 -6.50 -14.36 -14.46
N PHE A 28 -7.53 -13.79 -13.81
CA PHE A 28 -8.70 -14.56 -13.38
C PHE A 28 -9.39 -15.28 -14.57
N GLN A 29 -9.56 -14.57 -15.69
CA GLN A 29 -10.13 -15.15 -16.91
C GLN A 29 -9.27 -16.28 -17.50
N GLN A 30 -7.94 -16.14 -17.44
CA GLN A 30 -7.01 -17.20 -17.87
C GLN A 30 -7.13 -18.47 -17.03
N LEU A 31 -7.52 -18.38 -15.77
CA LEU A 31 -7.82 -19.53 -14.91
C LEU A 31 -9.14 -20.22 -15.28
N LYS A 32 -9.89 -19.71 -16.26
CA LYS A 32 -11.18 -20.23 -16.74
C LYS A 32 -12.22 -20.41 -15.62
N LEU A 33 -12.17 -19.53 -14.64
CA LEU A 33 -13.09 -19.52 -13.50
C LEU A 33 -14.38 -18.76 -13.88
N ASP A 34 -15.51 -19.23 -13.36
CA ASP A 34 -16.80 -18.61 -13.62
C ASP A 34 -17.01 -17.38 -12.73
N LEU A 35 -17.21 -16.22 -13.37
CA LEU A 35 -17.51 -14.95 -12.69
C LEU A 35 -18.81 -15.01 -11.86
N LYS A 36 -19.74 -15.91 -12.18
CA LYS A 36 -20.97 -16.11 -11.40
C LYS A 36 -20.72 -16.66 -10.00
N ARG A 37 -19.54 -17.22 -9.74
CA ARG A 37 -19.13 -17.73 -8.44
C ARG A 37 -18.55 -16.65 -7.54
N LEU A 38 -18.39 -15.41 -8.02
CA LEU A 38 -17.94 -14.28 -7.22
C LEU A 38 -18.98 -13.97 -6.15
N ARG A 39 -18.53 -13.85 -4.92
CA ARG A 39 -19.31 -13.27 -3.83
C ARG A 39 -19.23 -11.75 -3.90
N LEU A 40 -20.29 -11.07 -3.57
CA LEU A 40 -20.34 -9.59 -3.55
C LEU A 40 -19.31 -9.05 -2.53
N PHE A 41 -18.70 -7.95 -2.91
CA PHE A 41 -17.77 -7.20 -2.07
C PHE A 41 -17.95 -5.70 -2.34
N ASP A 42 -18.59 -5.00 -1.43
CA ASP A 42 -19.07 -3.63 -1.64
C ASP A 42 -18.07 -2.54 -1.21
N SER A 43 -16.94 -2.94 -0.59
CA SER A 43 -15.94 -1.97 -0.13
C SER A 43 -14.93 -1.65 -1.22
N PRO A 44 -14.64 -0.36 -1.49
CA PRO A 44 -13.60 0.01 -2.44
C PRO A 44 -12.21 -0.28 -1.89
N LEU A 45 -11.30 -0.68 -2.76
CA LEU A 45 -9.87 -0.60 -2.52
C LEU A 45 -9.44 0.86 -2.70
N ILE A 46 -8.69 1.38 -1.74
CA ILE A 46 -8.20 2.76 -1.77
C ILE A 46 -6.69 2.72 -1.97
N SER A 47 -6.20 3.38 -3.03
CA SER A 47 -4.77 3.56 -3.25
C SER A 47 -4.19 4.63 -2.31
N PHE A 48 -2.87 4.69 -2.20
CA PHE A 48 -2.19 5.76 -1.45
C PHE A 48 -2.50 7.17 -1.99
N ASN A 49 -2.87 7.29 -3.25
CA ASN A 49 -3.26 8.56 -3.88
C ASN A 49 -4.74 8.91 -3.66
N GLY A 50 -5.50 8.05 -2.96
CA GLY A 50 -6.93 8.23 -2.73
C GLY A 50 -7.83 7.71 -3.83
N ASP A 51 -7.28 7.13 -4.90
CA ASP A 51 -8.08 6.52 -5.96
C ASP A 51 -8.86 5.33 -5.43
N ARG A 52 -10.11 5.19 -5.86
CA ARG A 52 -10.99 4.12 -5.43
C ARG A 52 -11.22 3.15 -6.57
N VAL A 53 -10.96 1.88 -6.32
CA VAL A 53 -11.25 0.79 -7.25
C VAL A 53 -12.22 -0.17 -6.60
N TYR A 54 -13.35 -0.42 -7.24
CA TYR A 54 -14.35 -1.38 -6.76
C TYR A 54 -14.04 -2.76 -7.34
N PRO A 55 -13.77 -3.77 -6.49
CA PRO A 55 -13.62 -5.14 -6.95
C PRO A 55 -14.89 -5.65 -7.62
N LYS A 56 -14.77 -6.52 -8.61
CA LYS A 56 -15.90 -7.25 -9.21
C LYS A 56 -16.54 -8.22 -8.21
N GLY A 57 -15.82 -8.59 -7.17
CA GLY A 57 -16.22 -9.49 -6.12
C GLY A 57 -15.02 -10.19 -5.50
N ILE A 58 -15.29 -11.14 -4.64
CA ILE A 58 -14.31 -11.95 -3.93
C ILE A 58 -14.51 -13.43 -4.25
N MET A 59 -13.42 -14.18 -4.44
CA MET A 59 -13.44 -15.62 -4.64
C MET A 59 -12.39 -16.32 -3.80
N THR A 60 -12.78 -17.44 -3.21
CA THR A 60 -11.86 -18.33 -2.51
C THR A 60 -11.21 -19.29 -3.51
N LEU A 61 -9.87 -19.29 -3.57
CA LEU A 61 -9.08 -20.11 -4.52
C LEU A 61 -8.07 -20.96 -3.77
N THR A 62 -7.93 -22.22 -4.21
CA THR A 62 -6.89 -23.12 -3.70
C THR A 62 -5.53 -22.66 -4.21
N THR A 63 -4.66 -22.30 -3.30
CA THR A 63 -3.35 -21.74 -3.63
C THR A 63 -2.24 -22.52 -2.94
N THR A 64 -1.27 -22.98 -3.74
CA THR A 64 -0.10 -23.71 -3.26
C THR A 64 1.16 -22.88 -3.49
N VAL A 65 1.97 -22.77 -2.44
CA VAL A 65 3.31 -22.14 -2.46
C VAL A 65 4.38 -23.19 -2.17
N GLY A 66 5.53 -23.06 -2.85
CA GLY A 66 6.64 -24.01 -2.73
C GLY A 66 6.53 -25.21 -3.65
N THR A 67 7.38 -26.19 -3.40
CA THR A 67 7.44 -27.47 -4.16
C THR A 67 7.59 -28.62 -3.18
N TYR A 68 7.03 -29.78 -3.56
CA TYR A 68 7.16 -30.99 -2.74
C TYR A 68 8.63 -31.28 -2.40
N PRO A 69 8.97 -31.70 -1.17
CA PRO A 69 8.07 -31.89 -0.01
C PRO A 69 7.79 -30.61 0.83
N ARG A 70 8.37 -29.47 0.48
CA ARG A 70 8.25 -28.20 1.21
C ARG A 70 7.24 -27.28 0.54
N GLN A 71 6.00 -27.70 0.48
CA GLN A 71 4.90 -26.92 -0.05
C GLN A 71 3.81 -26.68 0.99
N LEU A 72 3.03 -25.64 0.79
CA LEU A 72 1.89 -25.29 1.64
C LEU A 72 0.71 -24.96 0.75
N THR A 73 -0.44 -25.57 1.03
CA THR A 73 -1.68 -25.35 0.27
C THR A 73 -2.75 -24.81 1.19
N HIS A 74 -3.33 -23.67 0.82
CA HIS A 74 -4.45 -23.09 1.53
C HIS A 74 -5.53 -22.59 0.55
N GLN A 75 -6.75 -22.50 1.06
CA GLN A 75 -7.78 -21.71 0.41
C GLN A 75 -7.63 -20.25 0.85
N LEU A 76 -7.53 -19.36 -0.13
CA LEU A 76 -7.29 -17.94 0.04
C LEU A 76 -8.37 -17.14 -0.66
N ASP A 77 -8.79 -16.05 -0.04
CA ASP A 77 -9.77 -15.13 -0.59
C ASP A 77 -9.09 -14.05 -1.42
N PHE A 78 -9.40 -14.00 -2.71
CA PHE A 78 -8.90 -12.99 -3.63
C PHE A 78 -9.99 -12.03 -4.05
N LEU A 79 -9.69 -10.74 -4.00
CA LEU A 79 -10.50 -9.72 -4.66
C LEU A 79 -10.18 -9.71 -6.15
N VAL A 80 -11.21 -9.84 -6.99
CA VAL A 80 -11.07 -9.76 -8.44
C VAL A 80 -11.19 -8.30 -8.86
N VAL A 81 -10.12 -7.76 -9.43
CA VAL A 81 -10.02 -6.34 -9.77
C VAL A 81 -9.84 -6.15 -11.27
N ASP A 82 -10.66 -5.27 -11.84
CA ASP A 82 -10.62 -4.90 -13.24
C ASP A 82 -9.89 -3.57 -13.42
N CYS A 83 -8.57 -3.63 -13.40
CA CYS A 83 -7.73 -2.50 -13.75
C CYS A 83 -6.44 -2.99 -14.42
N PRO A 84 -5.79 -2.15 -15.24
CA PRO A 84 -4.52 -2.49 -15.87
C PRO A 84 -3.44 -2.75 -14.83
N SER A 85 -2.71 -3.85 -14.99
CA SER A 85 -1.58 -4.20 -14.13
C SER A 85 -0.57 -5.05 -14.90
N SER A 86 0.71 -4.87 -14.62
CA SER A 86 1.77 -5.77 -15.09
C SER A 86 1.89 -7.05 -14.25
N TYR A 87 1.19 -7.09 -13.10
CA TYR A 87 1.10 -8.27 -12.26
C TYR A 87 -0.21 -9.02 -12.50
N ASN A 88 -0.18 -10.32 -12.32
CA ASN A 88 -1.36 -11.16 -12.35
C ASN A 88 -2.05 -11.22 -10.99
N VAL A 89 -1.24 -11.22 -9.92
CA VAL A 89 -1.69 -11.42 -8.54
C VAL A 89 -0.86 -10.56 -7.60
N ILE A 90 -1.52 -10.02 -6.57
CA ILE A 90 -0.86 -9.44 -5.40
C ILE A 90 -1.18 -10.32 -4.20
N ILE A 91 -0.14 -10.77 -3.50
CA ILE A 91 -0.24 -11.46 -2.23
C ILE A 91 0.00 -10.44 -1.12
N GLY A 92 -1.06 -10.13 -0.41
CA GLY A 92 -1.08 -9.16 0.68
C GLY A 92 -0.92 -9.78 2.07
N ARG A 93 -1.08 -8.95 3.09
CA ARG A 93 -0.96 -9.36 4.50
C ARG A 93 -1.85 -10.54 4.90
N PRO A 94 -3.10 -10.71 4.41
CA PRO A 94 -3.92 -11.82 4.82
C PRO A 94 -3.25 -13.17 4.55
N THR A 95 -2.74 -13.36 3.33
CA THR A 95 -2.02 -14.57 2.96
C THR A 95 -0.65 -14.66 3.61
N LEU A 96 0.13 -13.56 3.66
CA LEU A 96 1.46 -13.55 4.28
C LEU A 96 1.40 -13.94 5.75
N ASN A 97 0.40 -13.46 6.50
CA ASN A 97 0.17 -13.84 7.88
C ASN A 97 -0.28 -15.30 8.01
N LYS A 98 -1.18 -15.76 7.15
CA LYS A 98 -1.68 -17.13 7.14
C LYS A 98 -0.56 -18.15 6.88
N TRP A 99 0.37 -17.81 6.01
CA TRP A 99 1.53 -18.64 5.69
C TRP A 99 2.70 -18.44 6.66
N LYS A 100 2.59 -17.51 7.63
CA LYS A 100 3.66 -17.16 8.57
C LYS A 100 4.98 -16.86 7.83
N VAL A 101 4.89 -15.93 6.88
CA VAL A 101 5.96 -15.63 5.93
C VAL A 101 7.02 -14.72 6.51
N ALA A 102 8.28 -15.01 6.20
CA ALA A 102 9.39 -14.06 6.29
C ALA A 102 9.84 -13.68 4.87
N THR A 103 9.85 -12.38 4.56
CA THR A 103 10.26 -11.83 3.28
C THR A 103 11.65 -11.21 3.36
N SER A 104 12.45 -11.38 2.31
CA SER A 104 13.72 -10.67 2.13
C SER A 104 13.74 -10.03 0.73
N THR A 105 13.65 -8.71 0.69
CA THR A 105 13.75 -7.93 -0.54
C THR A 105 15.14 -8.04 -1.16
N TYR A 106 16.20 -8.01 -0.35
CA TYR A 106 17.56 -8.15 -0.80
C TYR A 106 17.82 -9.49 -1.51
N CYS A 107 17.34 -10.60 -0.92
CA CYS A 107 17.50 -11.92 -1.51
C CYS A 107 16.44 -12.28 -2.53
N LEU A 108 15.40 -11.46 -2.73
CA LEU A 108 14.19 -11.78 -3.46
C LEU A 108 13.61 -13.14 -3.04
N LYS A 109 13.57 -13.38 -1.74
CA LYS A 109 13.13 -14.65 -1.16
C LYS A 109 11.96 -14.48 -0.22
N VAL A 110 11.11 -15.49 -0.24
CA VAL A 110 9.99 -15.68 0.69
C VAL A 110 10.19 -17.02 1.36
N LYS A 111 10.25 -17.04 2.70
CA LYS A 111 10.26 -18.27 3.50
C LYS A 111 8.93 -18.40 4.23
N PHE A 112 8.44 -19.61 4.33
CA PHE A 112 7.16 -19.91 4.99
C PHE A 112 7.26 -21.22 5.78
N LEU A 113 6.43 -21.34 6.81
CA LEU A 113 6.40 -22.54 7.65
C LEU A 113 5.51 -23.60 7.02
N THR A 114 6.03 -24.80 6.89
CA THR A 114 5.26 -26.03 6.64
C THR A 114 5.18 -26.85 7.93
N ASP A 115 4.34 -27.86 7.97
CA ASP A 115 4.14 -28.68 9.19
C ASP A 115 5.45 -29.24 9.76
N ASN A 116 6.40 -29.61 8.90
CA ASN A 116 7.63 -30.29 9.31
C ASN A 116 8.93 -29.53 8.98
N SER A 117 8.85 -28.39 8.30
CA SER A 117 10.05 -27.69 7.79
C SER A 117 9.77 -26.26 7.38
N VAL A 118 10.80 -25.59 6.85
CA VAL A 118 10.69 -24.27 6.24
C VAL A 118 10.76 -24.41 4.71
N GLY A 119 9.71 -23.98 4.04
CA GLY A 119 9.70 -23.85 2.59
C GLY A 119 10.28 -22.50 2.16
N GLU A 120 10.80 -22.42 0.93
CA GLU A 120 11.24 -21.16 0.34
C GLU A 120 10.85 -21.05 -1.13
N VAL A 121 10.58 -19.81 -1.55
CA VAL A 121 10.41 -19.43 -2.95
C VAL A 121 11.32 -18.27 -3.24
N LYS A 122 12.05 -18.35 -4.36
CA LYS A 122 12.91 -17.27 -4.85
C LYS A 122 12.19 -16.52 -5.97
N GLY A 123 12.27 -15.19 -5.93
CA GLY A 123 11.80 -14.32 -7.01
C GLY A 123 12.69 -14.42 -8.25
N ASP A 124 12.08 -14.13 -9.39
CA ASP A 124 12.76 -13.99 -10.67
C ASP A 124 13.08 -12.50 -10.90
N GLN A 125 14.36 -12.16 -10.87
CA GLN A 125 14.81 -10.77 -10.98
C GLN A 125 14.55 -10.18 -12.37
N VAL A 126 14.64 -10.99 -13.42
CA VAL A 126 14.38 -10.54 -14.79
C VAL A 126 12.91 -10.19 -14.94
N LEU A 127 12.04 -11.11 -14.55
CA LEU A 127 10.60 -10.92 -14.58
C LEU A 127 10.15 -9.74 -13.69
N ALA A 128 10.77 -9.56 -12.53
CA ALA A 128 10.49 -8.43 -11.64
C ALA A 128 10.84 -7.09 -12.31
N ARG A 129 11.97 -7.00 -13.02
CA ARG A 129 12.35 -5.83 -13.80
C ARG A 129 11.38 -5.55 -14.95
N GLU A 130 10.99 -6.58 -15.69
CA GLU A 130 10.01 -6.43 -16.78
C GLU A 130 8.69 -5.88 -16.26
N CYS A 131 8.18 -6.42 -15.15
CA CYS A 131 6.97 -5.91 -14.53
C CYS A 131 7.12 -4.44 -14.09
N TYR A 132 8.25 -4.08 -13.50
CA TYR A 132 8.53 -2.71 -13.08
C TYR A 132 8.60 -1.75 -14.27
N GLN A 133 9.33 -2.11 -15.34
CA GLN A 133 9.42 -1.30 -16.56
C GLN A 133 8.04 -1.11 -17.21
N ALA A 134 7.21 -2.17 -17.25
CA ALA A 134 5.86 -2.07 -17.78
C ALA A 134 4.99 -1.08 -16.99
N ILE A 135 5.17 -1.00 -15.65
CA ILE A 135 4.47 -0.01 -14.81
C ILE A 135 4.94 1.41 -15.15
N LEU A 136 6.25 1.62 -15.35
CA LEU A 136 6.79 2.95 -15.69
C LEU A 136 6.25 3.43 -17.04
N THR A 137 6.30 2.57 -18.05
CA THR A 137 5.75 2.88 -19.38
C THR A 137 4.25 3.16 -19.35
N ALA A 138 3.50 2.38 -18.56
CA ALA A 138 2.07 2.62 -18.37
C ALA A 138 1.79 3.94 -17.61
N LYS A 139 2.65 4.32 -16.66
CA LYS A 139 2.57 5.60 -15.97
C LYS A 139 2.89 6.77 -16.89
N GLU A 140 3.87 6.65 -17.76
CA GLU A 140 4.16 7.67 -18.77
C GLU A 140 2.96 7.91 -19.68
N ASN A 141 2.32 6.84 -20.18
CA ASN A 141 1.09 6.93 -20.97
C ASN A 141 -0.09 7.46 -20.15
N HIS A 142 -0.14 7.19 -18.84
CA HIS A 142 -1.19 7.66 -17.95
C HIS A 142 -0.99 9.12 -17.51
N THR A 143 0.27 9.58 -17.48
CA THR A 143 0.60 10.99 -17.20
C THR A 143 0.05 11.90 -18.30
N TRP A 144 0.09 11.45 -19.54
CA TRP A 144 -0.53 12.18 -20.67
C TRP A 144 -2.08 12.18 -20.60
N MET A 145 -2.69 11.12 -20.04
CA MET A 145 -4.15 11.08 -19.86
C MET A 145 -4.62 11.84 -18.61
N ILE A 146 -3.76 12.05 -17.62
CA ILE A 146 -4.08 12.83 -16.41
C ILE A 146 -4.04 14.34 -16.71
N GLU A 147 -3.32 14.77 -17.75
CA GLU A 147 -3.35 16.18 -18.17
C GLU A 147 -4.70 16.58 -18.82
N GLU A 148 -5.49 15.64 -19.34
CA GLU A 148 -6.83 15.89 -19.88
C GLU A 148 -7.99 15.67 -18.89
N LYS A 149 -7.79 14.96 -17.78
CA LYS A 149 -8.77 14.96 -16.68
C LYS A 149 -8.45 16.15 -15.77
N GLU A 150 -9.31 17.17 -15.90
CA GLU A 150 -9.46 18.31 -15.03
C GLU A 150 -8.49 18.29 -13.83
N LYS A 151 -7.41 19.06 -13.92
CA LYS A 151 -6.79 19.61 -12.71
C LYS A 151 -7.93 20.13 -11.87
N THR A 152 -8.39 19.36 -10.90
CA THR A 152 -9.12 19.91 -9.78
C THR A 152 -8.24 21.08 -9.38
N LYS A 153 -8.68 22.30 -9.70
CA LYS A 153 -7.90 23.51 -9.48
C LYS A 153 -7.50 23.46 -8.02
N MET A 154 -6.24 23.08 -7.76
CA MET A 154 -5.71 23.24 -6.43
C MET A 154 -5.98 24.68 -6.08
N GLU A 155 -6.73 24.89 -5.02
CA GLU A 155 -7.05 26.22 -4.53
C GLU A 155 -5.78 27.04 -4.44
N ALA A 156 -5.80 28.23 -5.01
CA ALA A 156 -4.67 29.13 -4.87
C ALA A 156 -4.45 29.45 -3.37
N LEU A 157 -3.22 29.33 -2.92
CA LEU A 157 -2.86 29.56 -1.52
C LEU A 157 -2.27 30.96 -1.39
N LYS A 158 -2.72 31.70 -0.39
CA LYS A 158 -2.15 32.99 -0.01
C LYS A 158 -1.32 32.84 1.26
N THR A 159 -0.06 33.25 1.21
CA THR A 159 0.81 33.26 2.38
C THR A 159 0.40 34.39 3.33
N VAL A 160 0.29 34.07 4.62
CA VAL A 160 -0.09 35.03 5.68
C VAL A 160 0.93 34.94 6.81
N ALA A 161 1.47 36.08 7.20
CA ALA A 161 2.32 36.18 8.38
C ALA A 161 1.46 36.22 9.65
N LEU A 162 1.80 35.40 10.63
CA LEU A 162 1.07 35.32 11.90
C LEU A 162 1.65 36.24 12.97
N THR A 163 2.93 36.61 12.86
CA THR A 163 3.61 37.56 13.75
C THR A 163 4.07 38.82 13.01
N LYS A 164 4.00 39.98 13.66
CA LYS A 164 4.53 41.22 13.10
C LYS A 164 6.06 41.24 13.27
N GLY A 165 6.79 41.23 12.13
CA GLY A 165 8.25 41.43 12.14
C GLY A 165 9.09 40.14 12.12
N GLU A 166 8.52 38.97 12.30
CA GLU A 166 9.23 37.67 12.14
C GLU A 166 8.76 36.95 10.88
N THR A 167 9.69 36.69 9.98
CA THR A 167 9.42 35.91 8.73
C THR A 167 9.34 34.42 8.98
N THR A 168 9.55 33.95 10.21
CA THR A 168 9.62 32.55 10.57
C THR A 168 8.26 31.88 10.76
N LYS A 169 7.24 32.65 11.18
CA LYS A 169 5.90 32.11 11.47
C LYS A 169 4.90 32.50 10.37
N MET A 170 5.00 31.84 9.24
CA MET A 170 4.11 32.03 8.08
C MET A 170 3.32 30.77 7.78
N THR A 171 2.07 30.92 7.37
CA THR A 171 1.23 29.83 6.90
C THR A 171 0.60 30.15 5.55
N ARG A 172 0.10 29.14 4.88
CA ARG A 172 -0.62 29.29 3.60
C ARG A 172 -2.09 28.98 3.82
N ILE A 173 -2.95 29.89 3.43
CA ILE A 173 -4.40 29.77 3.58
C ILE A 173 -5.05 29.79 2.20
N GLY A 174 -6.06 28.97 2.00
CA GLY A 174 -6.85 28.91 0.77
C GLY A 174 -7.49 30.25 0.40
N THR A 175 -7.59 30.54 -0.89
CA THR A 175 -8.18 31.79 -1.40
C THR A 175 -9.70 31.74 -1.52
N THR A 176 -10.31 30.55 -1.50
CA THR A 176 -11.77 30.35 -1.61
C THR A 176 -12.51 30.64 -0.30
N LEU A 177 -11.79 30.77 0.81
CA LEU A 177 -12.37 31.15 2.10
C LEU A 177 -13.00 32.55 2.02
N SER A 178 -14.21 32.68 2.56
CA SER A 178 -14.84 34.00 2.69
C SER A 178 -13.97 34.93 3.52
N PRO A 179 -13.99 36.26 3.28
CA PRO A 179 -13.18 37.23 4.02
C PRO A 179 -13.39 37.13 5.54
N GLU A 180 -14.61 36.89 5.96
CA GLU A 180 -14.98 36.75 7.37
C GLU A 180 -14.38 35.48 7.99
N MET A 181 -14.51 34.32 7.32
CA MET A 181 -13.95 33.05 7.79
C MET A 181 -12.43 33.10 7.81
N ARG A 182 -11.84 33.76 6.83
CA ARG A 182 -10.38 33.98 6.76
C ARG A 182 -9.87 34.78 7.93
N THR A 183 -10.56 35.88 8.30
CA THR A 183 -10.19 36.73 9.44
C THR A 183 -10.25 35.93 10.73
N LYS A 184 -11.32 35.16 10.94
CA LYS A 184 -11.49 34.27 12.11
C LYS A 184 -10.38 33.20 12.18
N LEU A 185 -10.05 32.58 11.05
CA LEU A 185 -9.00 31.55 10.98
C LEU A 185 -7.61 32.17 11.32
N VAL A 186 -7.28 33.32 10.75
CA VAL A 186 -6.00 34.00 11.02
C VAL A 186 -5.91 34.41 12.48
N GLN A 187 -7.00 34.88 13.05
CA GLN A 187 -7.04 35.28 14.48
C GLN A 187 -6.86 34.02 15.36
N PHE A 188 -7.58 32.94 15.08
CA PHE A 188 -7.43 31.68 15.79
C PHE A 188 -5.99 31.15 15.76
N LEU A 189 -5.34 31.17 14.57
CA LEU A 189 -3.95 30.75 14.44
C LEU A 189 -2.98 31.63 15.22
N LYS A 190 -3.25 32.92 15.30
CA LYS A 190 -2.44 33.86 16.11
C LYS A 190 -2.58 33.65 17.61
N GLU A 191 -3.78 33.32 18.06
CA GLU A 191 -4.07 33.06 19.47
C GLU A 191 -3.52 31.71 19.97
N ASN A 192 -3.21 30.80 19.06
CA ASN A 192 -2.75 29.44 19.37
C ASN A 192 -1.38 29.13 18.73
N LEU A 193 -0.49 30.11 18.63
CA LEU A 193 0.82 29.95 17.99
C LEU A 193 1.72 28.95 18.70
N ASP A 194 1.53 28.75 19.98
CA ASP A 194 2.26 27.81 20.85
C ASP A 194 1.88 26.36 20.66
N ILE A 195 0.74 26.08 20.03
CA ILE A 195 0.26 24.72 19.75
C ILE A 195 0.93 24.16 18.48
N PHE A 196 1.46 25.01 17.61
CA PHE A 196 2.04 24.62 16.33
C PHE A 196 3.56 24.58 16.37
N ALA A 197 4.15 23.54 15.81
CA ALA A 197 5.58 23.49 15.54
C ALA A 197 5.90 24.30 14.26
N TRP A 198 6.76 25.28 14.37
CA TRP A 198 7.19 26.16 13.27
C TRP A 198 8.55 25.78 12.72
N SER A 199 9.33 25.06 13.51
CA SER A 199 10.62 24.47 13.14
C SER A 199 10.71 23.03 13.62
N HIS A 200 11.72 22.30 13.17
CA HIS A 200 11.97 20.95 13.65
C HIS A 200 12.32 20.90 15.14
N GLU A 201 12.91 21.97 15.64
CA GLU A 201 13.29 22.12 17.06
C GLU A 201 12.08 22.27 17.98
N ASP A 202 10.95 22.74 17.44
CA ASP A 202 9.69 22.85 18.18
C ASP A 202 8.98 21.51 18.37
N MET A 203 9.55 20.40 17.86
CA MET A 203 9.02 19.05 17.96
C MET A 203 9.89 18.18 18.88
N PRO A 204 9.83 18.39 20.23
CA PRO A 204 10.73 17.70 21.18
C PRO A 204 10.51 16.19 21.28
N GLY A 205 9.56 15.64 20.52
CA GLY A 205 9.17 14.24 20.62
C GLY A 205 8.27 13.94 21.83
N ILE A 206 7.86 12.72 21.94
CA ILE A 206 7.03 12.26 23.07
C ILE A 206 7.95 11.89 24.22
N SER A 207 7.67 12.40 25.42
CA SER A 207 8.43 12.05 26.62
C SER A 207 8.48 10.53 26.83
N PRO A 208 9.64 9.96 27.14
CA PRO A 208 9.76 8.53 27.48
C PRO A 208 8.89 8.08 28.65
N GLU A 209 8.46 9.03 29.49
CA GLU A 209 7.53 8.76 30.60
C GLU A 209 6.10 8.51 30.13
N VAL A 210 5.73 9.08 28.98
CA VAL A 210 4.39 8.91 28.38
C VAL A 210 4.30 7.63 27.57
N ILE A 211 5.31 7.36 26.76
CA ILE A 211 5.40 6.12 25.96
C ILE A 211 6.85 5.77 25.65
N GLN A 212 7.20 4.50 25.85
CA GLN A 212 8.48 3.95 25.41
C GLN A 212 8.24 2.83 24.42
N HIS A 213 8.88 2.92 23.25
CA HIS A 213 8.97 1.80 22.34
C HIS A 213 9.98 0.79 22.88
N LYS A 214 9.50 -0.25 23.53
CA LYS A 214 10.36 -1.39 23.91
C LYS A 214 10.42 -2.35 22.73
N LEU A 215 11.60 -2.51 22.14
CA LEU A 215 11.87 -3.61 21.22
C LEU A 215 11.72 -4.92 22.01
N ASN A 216 10.87 -5.81 21.51
CA ASN A 216 10.64 -7.12 22.14
C ASN A 216 11.81 -8.06 21.78
N VAL A 217 13.02 -7.67 22.20
CA VAL A 217 14.26 -8.43 21.99
C VAL A 217 14.52 -9.26 23.24
N ASN A 218 14.66 -10.56 23.08
CA ASN A 218 15.08 -11.42 24.17
C ASN A 218 16.54 -11.07 24.55
N SER A 219 16.73 -10.53 25.76
CA SER A 219 18.02 -10.09 26.28
C SER A 219 19.08 -11.21 26.38
N GLU A 220 18.67 -12.48 26.32
CA GLU A 220 19.58 -13.64 26.37
C GLU A 220 20.15 -14.03 25.00
N ARG A 221 19.66 -13.43 23.90
CA ARG A 221 20.19 -13.68 22.56
C ARG A 221 21.23 -12.63 22.19
N LYS A 222 22.45 -13.09 21.94
CA LYS A 222 23.53 -12.26 21.39
C LYS A 222 23.15 -11.79 19.99
N PRO A 223 23.42 -10.52 19.63
CA PRO A 223 23.27 -10.04 18.25
C PRO A 223 24.15 -10.88 17.31
N VAL A 224 23.62 -11.25 16.16
CA VAL A 224 24.37 -11.94 15.09
C VAL A 224 25.06 -10.90 14.23
#